data_5df98dd293c8d36a5811328896330e9c
#
_entry.id   5df98dd293c8d36a5811328896330e9c
#
_cell.length_a   1.000
_cell.length_b   1.000
_cell.length_c   1.000
_cell.angle_alpha   90.00
_cell.angle_beta   90.00
_cell.angle_gamma   90.00
#
_symmetry.space_group_name_H-M   'P 1'
#
loop_
_entity.id
_entity.type
_entity.pdbx_description
1 polymer ?
#
loop_
_entity_poly.entity_id
_entity_poly.type
_entity_poly.pdbx_seq_one_letter_code
_entity_poly.pdbx_strand_id
1 'polypeptide(L)'
;ITSSVNLLHILTPELQKNEKVFYLLSSLFDHLKKNDENIIIQYIFWELDLLKEIGFDLNLTTEKLNIDNNELVEIYLDNEKFKIPFFLIDRNKDKINKESIFNSLTFIGEYLNKKILKPNSLIYPKTRINLQNLFR
;
A
#
# COMPACT_ATOMS: atom_id res chain seq x y z
N ILE A 1 -1.28 -13.05 -3.52
CA ILE A 1 -2.59 -13.55 -3.06
C ILE A 1 -2.60 -13.75 -1.55
N THR A 2 -1.62 -14.50 -1.01
CA THR A 2 -1.59 -14.83 0.42
C THR A 2 -1.53 -13.58 1.30
N SER A 3 -0.72 -12.58 0.93
CA SER A 3 -0.63 -11.32 1.68
C SER A 3 -1.96 -10.58 1.70
N SER A 4 -2.63 -10.45 0.54
CA SER A 4 -3.92 -9.75 0.46
C SER A 4 -5.00 -10.46 1.28
N VAL A 5 -5.07 -11.79 1.20
CA VAL A 5 -6.04 -12.59 1.95
C VAL A 5 -5.79 -12.45 3.45
N ASN A 6 -4.53 -12.53 3.89
CA ASN A 6 -4.20 -12.40 5.31
C ASN A 6 -4.51 -11.01 5.86
N LEU A 7 -4.21 -9.95 5.09
CA LEU A 7 -4.57 -8.59 5.49
C LEU A 7 -6.08 -8.43 5.64
N LEU A 8 -6.85 -8.92 4.66
CA LEU A 8 -8.30 -8.85 4.72
C LEU A 8 -8.86 -9.66 5.90
N HIS A 9 -8.30 -10.84 6.17
CA HIS A 9 -8.73 -11.67 7.31
C HIS A 9 -8.54 -10.94 8.63
N ILE A 10 -7.37 -10.29 8.82
CA ILE A 10 -7.08 -9.53 10.04
C ILE A 10 -7.98 -8.30 10.16
N LEU A 11 -8.28 -7.64 9.04
CA LEU A 11 -9.08 -6.42 8.99
C LEU A 11 -10.59 -6.68 8.86
N THR A 12 -11.03 -7.95 8.79
CA THR A 12 -12.44 -8.33 8.57
C THR A 12 -13.41 -7.63 9.52
N PRO A 13 -13.15 -7.51 10.84
CA PRO A 13 -14.07 -6.79 11.73
C PRO A 13 -14.31 -5.34 11.31
N GLU A 14 -13.30 -4.68 10.76
CA GLU A 14 -13.40 -3.30 10.26
C GLU A 14 -14.11 -3.21 8.90
N LEU A 15 -14.13 -4.33 8.14
CA LEU A 15 -14.59 -4.37 6.76
C LEU A 15 -15.96 -5.03 6.57
N GLN A 16 -16.61 -5.45 7.65
CA GLN A 16 -17.76 -6.37 7.67
C GLN A 16 -18.97 -5.94 6.82
N LYS A 17 -19.07 -4.70 6.39
CA LYS A 17 -20.19 -4.19 5.59
C LYS A 17 -19.75 -3.32 4.42
N ASN A 18 -18.50 -3.41 4.00
CA ASN A 18 -17.99 -2.55 2.94
C ASN A 18 -17.89 -3.32 1.62
N GLU A 19 -18.88 -3.12 0.74
CA GLU A 19 -18.93 -3.75 -0.58
C GLU A 19 -17.76 -3.32 -1.48
N LYS A 20 -17.24 -2.11 -1.31
CA LYS A 20 -16.12 -1.60 -2.10
C LYS A 20 -14.84 -2.41 -1.88
N VAL A 21 -14.65 -2.94 -0.67
CA VAL A 21 -13.49 -3.79 -0.36
C VAL A 21 -13.55 -5.07 -1.18
N PHE A 22 -14.71 -5.71 -1.29
CA PHE A 22 -14.88 -6.88 -2.13
C PHE A 22 -14.62 -6.57 -3.61
N TYR A 23 -15.07 -5.41 -4.07
CA TYR A 23 -14.79 -4.96 -5.43
C TYR A 23 -13.29 -4.78 -5.66
N LEU A 24 -12.58 -4.16 -4.72
CA LEU A 24 -11.12 -3.98 -4.80
C LEU A 24 -10.40 -5.34 -4.87
N LEU A 25 -10.82 -6.29 -4.07
CA LEU A 25 -10.23 -7.64 -4.07
C LEU A 25 -10.48 -8.35 -5.38
N SER A 26 -11.70 -8.28 -5.91
CA SER A 26 -12.05 -8.87 -7.21
C SER A 26 -11.22 -8.26 -8.33
N SER A 27 -11.03 -6.94 -8.31
CA SER A 27 -10.20 -6.24 -9.29
C SER A 27 -8.74 -6.71 -9.24
N LEU A 28 -8.19 -6.89 -8.03
CA LEU A 28 -6.83 -7.41 -7.85
C LEU A 28 -6.70 -8.82 -8.44
N PHE A 29 -7.66 -9.70 -8.16
CA PHE A 29 -7.66 -11.06 -8.68
C PHE A 29 -7.79 -11.10 -10.21
N ASP A 30 -8.55 -10.19 -10.81
CA ASP A 30 -8.65 -10.07 -12.26
C ASP A 30 -7.30 -9.69 -12.88
N HIS A 31 -6.55 -8.79 -12.25
CA HIS A 31 -5.19 -8.46 -12.69
C HIS A 31 -4.24 -9.65 -12.57
N LEU A 32 -4.38 -10.45 -11.52
CA LEU A 32 -3.58 -11.68 -11.35
C LEU A 32 -3.85 -12.69 -12.45
N LYS A 33 -5.12 -12.86 -12.85
CA LYS A 33 -5.51 -13.78 -13.93
C LYS A 33 -4.94 -13.38 -15.29
N LYS A 34 -4.71 -12.09 -15.51
CA LYS A 34 -4.19 -11.56 -16.77
C LYS A 34 -2.67 -11.69 -16.91
N ASN A 35 -1.98 -12.23 -15.89
CA ASN A 35 -0.51 -12.30 -15.83
C ASN A 35 0.15 -10.95 -16.15
N ASP A 36 -0.39 -9.88 -15.58
CA ASP A 36 0.17 -8.55 -15.76
C ASP A 36 1.57 -8.50 -15.14
N GLU A 37 2.58 -8.10 -15.93
CA GLU A 37 3.95 -7.93 -15.46
C GLU A 37 4.06 -6.92 -14.31
N ASN A 38 3.09 -6.02 -14.20
CA ASN A 38 3.03 -4.99 -13.17
C ASN A 38 2.17 -5.39 -11.98
N ILE A 39 2.01 -6.68 -11.72
CA ILE A 39 1.11 -7.12 -10.63
C ILE A 39 1.51 -6.58 -9.26
N ILE A 40 2.81 -6.45 -8.98
CA ILE A 40 3.25 -5.90 -7.70
C ILE A 40 2.86 -4.42 -7.56
N ILE A 41 2.89 -3.67 -8.66
CA ILE A 41 2.49 -2.27 -8.68
C ILE A 41 0.98 -2.16 -8.45
N GLN A 42 0.21 -3.02 -9.10
CA GLN A 42 -1.25 -3.10 -8.86
C GLN A 42 -1.56 -3.46 -7.41
N TYR A 43 -0.77 -4.38 -6.82
CA TYR A 43 -0.91 -4.74 -5.41
C TYR A 43 -0.65 -3.54 -4.48
N ILE A 44 0.40 -2.76 -4.77
CA ILE A 44 0.71 -1.55 -3.98
C ILE A 44 -0.45 -0.56 -4.04
N PHE A 45 -0.98 -0.29 -5.22
CA PHE A 45 -2.14 0.60 -5.36
C PHE A 45 -3.38 0.04 -4.68
N TRP A 46 -3.55 -1.29 -4.73
CA TRP A 46 -4.64 -1.96 -4.01
C TRP A 46 -4.55 -1.72 -2.50
N GLU A 47 -3.34 -1.81 -1.93
CA GLU A 47 -3.15 -1.53 -0.49
C GLU A 47 -3.48 -0.08 -0.16
N LEU A 48 -3.09 0.88 -1.00
CA LEU A 48 -3.44 2.30 -0.81
C LEU A 48 -4.95 2.51 -0.87
N ASP A 49 -5.61 1.90 -1.83
CA ASP A 49 -7.06 2.01 -1.98
C ASP A 49 -7.79 1.33 -0.81
N LEU A 50 -7.26 0.22 -0.31
CA LEU A 50 -7.78 -0.44 0.89
C LEU A 50 -7.69 0.48 2.12
N LEU A 51 -6.55 1.12 2.33
CA LEU A 51 -6.39 2.08 3.44
C LEU A 51 -7.42 3.20 3.36
N LYS A 52 -7.64 3.74 2.17
CA LYS A 52 -8.65 4.78 1.95
C LYS A 52 -10.05 4.30 2.32
N GLU A 53 -10.44 3.09 1.88
CA GLU A 53 -11.78 2.55 2.13
C GLU A 53 -12.03 2.27 3.62
N ILE A 54 -11.01 1.93 4.39
CA ILE A 54 -11.16 1.71 5.83
C ILE A 54 -10.99 2.99 6.66
N GLY A 55 -10.91 4.15 6.02
CA GLY A 55 -10.90 5.45 6.69
C GLY A 55 -9.52 6.03 6.97
N PHE A 56 -8.45 5.46 6.42
CA PHE A 56 -7.08 5.92 6.59
C PHE A 56 -6.49 6.48 5.30
N ASP A 57 -7.26 7.36 4.64
CA ASP A 57 -6.78 8.01 3.41
C ASP A 57 -5.56 8.87 3.71
N LEU A 58 -4.46 8.60 3.01
CA LEU A 58 -3.21 9.33 3.16
C LEU A 58 -3.26 10.72 2.52
N ASN A 59 -4.31 11.04 1.77
CA ASN A 59 -4.47 12.33 1.07
C ASN A 59 -3.24 12.70 0.23
N LEU A 60 -2.67 11.72 -0.45
CA LEU A 60 -1.51 11.92 -1.30
C LEU A 60 -1.90 12.76 -2.51
N THR A 61 -1.46 14.01 -2.54
CA THR A 61 -1.75 14.95 -3.63
C THR A 61 -0.46 15.47 -4.24
N THR A 62 -0.54 15.95 -5.47
CA THR A 62 0.60 16.52 -6.18
C THR A 62 0.91 17.97 -5.81
N GLU A 63 0.08 18.60 -5.00
CA GLU A 63 0.25 20.00 -4.62
C GLU A 63 1.36 20.17 -3.58
N LYS A 64 2.27 21.12 -3.83
CA LYS A 64 3.33 21.57 -2.92
C LYS A 64 4.36 20.48 -2.55
N LEU A 65 4.65 19.58 -3.47
CA LEU A 65 5.63 18.52 -3.21
C LEU A 65 7.02 18.91 -3.75
N ASN A 66 8.04 18.68 -2.91
CA ASN A 66 9.43 18.78 -3.33
C ASN A 66 9.91 17.38 -3.71
N ILE A 67 10.21 17.19 -5.00
CA ILE A 67 10.72 15.93 -5.53
C ILE A 67 12.24 16.03 -5.60
N ASP A 68 12.94 15.07 -4.99
CA ASP A 68 14.39 15.03 -5.05
C ASP A 68 14.88 14.28 -6.31
N ASN A 69 16.22 14.20 -6.48
CA ASN A 69 16.83 13.55 -7.64
C ASN A 69 16.58 12.04 -7.71
N ASN A 70 16.19 11.41 -6.60
CA ASN A 70 15.84 9.99 -6.52
C ASN A 70 14.34 9.74 -6.69
N GLU A 71 13.59 10.77 -7.10
CA GLU A 71 12.13 10.72 -7.23
C GLU A 71 11.41 10.36 -5.94
N LEU A 72 12.00 10.70 -4.81
CA LEU A 72 11.38 10.61 -3.48
C LEU A 72 10.73 11.95 -3.13
N VAL A 73 9.61 11.86 -2.44
CA VAL A 73 8.83 13.02 -2.01
C VAL A 73 8.72 12.99 -0.50
N GLU A 74 8.89 14.15 0.13
CA GLU A 74 8.65 14.29 1.56
C GLU A 74 7.17 14.58 1.80
N ILE A 75 6.57 13.80 2.68
CA ILE A 75 5.19 14.03 3.13
C ILE A 75 5.15 14.02 4.66
N TYR A 76 4.12 14.67 5.20
CA TYR A 76 3.87 14.71 6.64
C TYR A 76 2.53 14.05 6.93
N LEU A 77 2.56 13.03 7.78
CA LEU A 77 1.37 12.34 8.26
C LEU A 77 1.41 12.33 9.78
N ASP A 78 0.40 12.90 10.42
CA ASP A 78 0.30 12.98 11.88
C ASP A 78 1.57 13.55 12.52
N ASN A 79 2.14 14.60 11.93
CA ASN A 79 3.35 15.28 12.37
C ASN A 79 4.64 14.45 12.21
N GLU A 80 4.58 13.30 11.54
CA GLU A 80 5.74 12.53 11.17
C GLU A 80 6.12 12.78 9.71
N LYS A 81 7.42 12.87 9.46
CA LYS A 81 7.97 13.08 8.12
C LYS A 81 8.30 11.73 7.48
N PHE A 82 7.83 11.54 6.25
CA PHE A 82 8.13 10.34 5.47
C PHE A 82 8.68 10.73 4.10
N LYS A 83 9.63 9.94 3.60
CA LYS A 83 10.07 10.00 2.22
C LYS A 83 9.50 8.81 1.48
N ILE A 84 8.71 9.07 0.44
CA ILE A 84 8.03 8.03 -0.33
C ILE A 84 8.31 8.20 -1.83
N PRO A 85 8.28 7.11 -2.60
CA PRO A 85 8.39 7.23 -4.06
C PRO A 85 7.25 8.05 -4.65
N PHE A 86 7.59 8.90 -5.59
CA PHE A 86 6.61 9.81 -6.20
C PHE A 86 5.50 9.06 -6.95
N PHE A 87 5.79 7.87 -7.49
CA PHE A 87 4.77 7.11 -8.21
C PHE A 87 3.56 6.73 -7.35
N LEU A 88 3.70 6.71 -6.02
CA LEU A 88 2.56 6.48 -5.13
C LEU A 88 1.52 7.61 -5.21
N ILE A 89 1.95 8.79 -5.64
CA ILE A 89 1.10 9.98 -5.74
C ILE A 89 0.52 10.12 -7.14
N ASP A 90 1.38 10.14 -8.17
CA ASP A 90 0.94 10.34 -9.55
C ASP A 90 0.50 9.06 -10.25
N ARG A 91 0.79 7.91 -9.65
CA ARG A 91 0.48 6.57 -10.18
C ARG A 91 1.07 6.32 -11.58
N ASN A 92 2.16 7.03 -11.91
CA ASN A 92 2.88 6.83 -13.16
C ASN A 92 3.83 5.63 -13.03
N LYS A 93 3.74 4.70 -13.98
CA LYS A 93 4.49 3.43 -13.94
C LYS A 93 5.83 3.48 -14.68
N ASP A 94 6.22 4.62 -15.25
CA ASP A 94 7.34 4.68 -16.21
C ASP A 94 8.73 4.58 -15.58
N LYS A 95 8.88 4.88 -14.28
CA LYS A 95 10.19 4.93 -13.62
C LYS A 95 10.25 4.13 -12.34
N ILE A 96 9.57 2.98 -12.33
CA ILE A 96 9.49 2.13 -11.15
C ILE A 96 10.60 1.09 -11.21
N ASN A 97 11.40 1.01 -10.16
CA ASN A 97 12.45 0.02 -10.01
C ASN A 97 12.24 -0.80 -8.72
N LYS A 98 13.11 -1.79 -8.49
CA LYS A 98 13.05 -2.66 -7.33
C LYS A 98 13.13 -1.88 -6.01
N GLU A 99 14.00 -0.87 -5.96
CA GLU A 99 14.16 -0.02 -4.77
C GLU A 99 12.89 0.78 -4.46
N SER A 100 12.25 1.37 -5.48
CA SER A 100 11.00 2.11 -5.27
C SER A 100 9.86 1.20 -4.84
N ILE A 101 9.81 -0.03 -5.34
CA ILE A 101 8.84 -1.04 -4.88
C ILE A 101 9.07 -1.37 -3.41
N PHE A 102 10.32 -1.65 -3.03
CA PHE A 102 10.66 -1.96 -1.63
C PHE A 102 10.31 -0.80 -0.70
N ASN A 103 10.66 0.43 -1.09
CA ASN A 103 10.37 1.62 -0.29
C ASN A 103 8.87 1.85 -0.13
N SER A 104 8.09 1.61 -1.18
CA SER A 104 6.63 1.73 -1.13
C SER A 104 6.01 0.70 -0.18
N LEU A 105 6.41 -0.56 -0.30
CA LEU A 105 5.91 -1.63 0.57
C LEU A 105 6.30 -1.38 2.02
N THR A 106 7.52 -0.90 2.27
CA THR A 106 7.99 -0.56 3.62
C THR A 106 7.17 0.55 4.23
N PHE A 107 6.95 1.64 3.50
CA PHE A 107 6.16 2.77 3.97
C PHE A 107 4.71 2.35 4.28
N ILE A 108 4.04 1.70 3.34
CA ILE A 108 2.64 1.27 3.52
C ILE A 108 2.53 0.29 4.68
N GLY A 109 3.48 -0.67 4.77
CA GLY A 109 3.50 -1.66 5.84
C GLY A 109 3.70 -1.04 7.22
N GLU A 110 4.62 -0.09 7.35
CA GLU A 110 4.85 0.63 8.62
C GLU A 110 3.62 1.44 9.01
N TYR A 111 3.01 2.15 8.06
CA TYR A 111 1.81 2.93 8.31
C TYR A 111 0.65 2.04 8.76
N LEU A 112 0.41 0.94 8.03
CA LEU A 112 -0.63 -0.04 8.34
C LEU A 112 -0.43 -0.61 9.75
N ASN A 113 0.78 -1.03 10.08
CA ASN A 113 1.09 -1.61 11.38
C ASN A 113 0.91 -0.59 12.51
N LYS A 114 1.45 0.61 12.33
CA LYS A 114 1.43 1.65 13.38
C LYS A 114 0.03 2.22 13.63
N LYS A 115 -0.74 2.45 12.56
CA LYS A 115 -2.03 3.14 12.66
C LYS A 115 -3.23 2.23 12.84
N ILE A 116 -3.13 0.99 12.41
CA ILE A 116 -4.28 0.08 12.39
C ILE A 116 -4.02 -1.17 13.23
N LEU A 117 -2.93 -1.90 12.96
CA LEU A 117 -2.71 -3.21 13.57
C LEU A 117 -2.36 -3.11 15.04
N LYS A 118 -1.32 -2.36 15.41
CA LYS A 118 -0.91 -2.20 16.82
C LYS A 118 -2.00 -1.61 17.70
N PRO A 119 -2.70 -0.51 17.31
CA PRO A 119 -3.76 0.03 18.12
C PRO A 119 -4.91 -0.93 18.39
N ASN A 120 -5.13 -1.91 17.52
CA ASN A 120 -6.16 -2.93 17.65
C ASN A 120 -5.61 -4.27 18.15
N SER A 121 -4.38 -4.30 18.65
CA SER A 121 -3.69 -5.51 19.15
C SER A 121 -3.60 -6.62 18.10
N LEU A 122 -3.47 -6.25 16.83
CA LEU A 122 -3.34 -7.17 15.71
C LEU A 122 -1.87 -7.35 15.32
N ILE A 123 -1.52 -8.54 14.85
CA ILE A 123 -0.14 -8.89 14.48
C ILE A 123 0.06 -8.67 12.97
N TYR A 124 1.17 -8.01 12.62
CA TYR A 124 1.54 -7.80 11.23
C TYR A 124 1.87 -9.14 10.56
N PRO A 125 1.19 -9.51 9.45
CA PRO A 125 1.35 -10.83 8.84
C PRO A 125 2.76 -11.08 8.31
N LYS A 126 3.32 -12.26 8.60
CA LYS A 126 4.61 -12.69 8.05
C LYS A 126 4.61 -12.73 6.52
N THR A 127 3.50 -13.11 5.91
CA THR A 127 3.37 -13.15 4.45
C THR A 127 3.56 -11.78 3.83
N ARG A 128 3.10 -10.73 4.50
CA ARG A 128 3.29 -9.36 4.04
C ARG A 128 4.76 -8.91 4.20
N ILE A 129 5.41 -9.29 5.29
CA ILE A 129 6.84 -9.04 5.51
C ILE A 129 7.66 -9.77 4.45
N ASN A 130 7.34 -11.02 4.17
CA ASN A 130 8.03 -11.82 3.17
C ASN A 130 7.90 -11.22 1.77
N LEU A 131 6.71 -10.73 1.42
CA LEU A 131 6.49 -10.05 0.15
C LEU A 131 7.40 -8.82 0.02
N GLN A 132 7.46 -8.00 1.06
CA GLN A 132 8.32 -6.82 1.09
C GLN A 132 9.79 -7.19 0.90
N ASN A 133 10.25 -8.23 1.57
CA ASN A 133 11.65 -8.67 1.53
C ASN A 133 12.07 -9.26 0.17
N LEU A 134 11.13 -9.69 -0.67
CA LEU A 134 11.44 -10.10 -2.04
C LEU A 134 12.06 -8.98 -2.88
N PHE A 135 11.82 -7.73 -2.50
CA PHE A 135 12.29 -6.55 -3.24
C PHE A 135 13.44 -5.83 -2.52
N ARG A 136 13.94 -6.41 -1.46
CA ARG A 136 15.03 -5.84 -0.66
C ARG A 136 16.37 -5.83 -1.39
#